data_2f5e39f8322dc06fe544c62865e5d941
#
_entry.id   2f5e39f8322dc06fe544c62865e5d941
#
_cell.length_a   1.000
_cell.length_b   1.000
_cell.length_c   1.000
_cell.angle_alpha   90.00
_cell.angle_beta   90.00
_cell.angle_gamma   90.00
#
_symmetry.space_group_name_H-M   'P 1'
#
loop_
_entity.id
_entity.type
_entity.pdbx_description
1 polymer ?
#
loop_
_entity_poly.entity_id
_entity_poly.type
_entity_poly.pdbx_seq_one_letter_code
_entity_poly.pdbx_strand_id
1 'polypeptide(L)'
;MSERVVRASTEYTLHDQERMKAARRYFAWQARIAKRELGRRVVEVGCGVGNFTRHLLDRELVIALDVESDCVSRLQHDLGHPANVRTEVMDAADPSFLELRALAPDSVVCLNVLEHVREDVRALRHMAGVMPAGGVVVLIVPAFEALYGPIDRNLGHYRRYTKPGVRELAASAGLRVQTLRYMNSIGCIGWWVNARVLKRTEQSEGQIRTFDRLVVPVLEWLESRVAPPFGQSLFVVLRKE
;
A
#
# COMPACT_ATOMS: atom_id res chain seq x y z
N MET A 1 4.71 -17.81 18.46
CA MET A 1 3.89 -16.64 18.86
C MET A 1 2.54 -17.19 19.33
N SER A 2 2.00 -16.79 20.49
CA SER A 2 0.75 -17.37 20.98
C SER A 2 -0.45 -16.87 20.16
N GLU A 3 -1.48 -17.72 19.99
CA GLU A 3 -2.75 -17.37 19.29
C GLU A 3 -3.37 -16.05 19.78
N ARG A 4 -3.16 -15.70 21.04
CA ARG A 4 -3.64 -14.46 21.64
C ARG A 4 -2.95 -13.20 21.08
N VAL A 5 -1.65 -13.28 20.73
CA VAL A 5 -0.90 -12.19 20.15
C VAL A 5 -1.28 -12.00 18.68
N VAL A 6 -1.52 -13.10 17.96
CA VAL A 6 -1.98 -13.08 16.56
C VAL A 6 -3.38 -12.47 16.46
N ARG A 7 -4.34 -12.90 17.31
CA ARG A 7 -5.69 -12.31 17.33
C ARG A 7 -5.70 -10.82 17.67
N ALA A 8 -4.89 -10.38 18.62
CA ALA A 8 -4.81 -8.96 18.98
C ALA A 8 -4.23 -8.09 17.83
N SER A 9 -3.30 -8.63 17.05
CA SER A 9 -2.75 -7.92 15.88
C SER A 9 -3.76 -7.83 14.73
N THR A 10 -4.51 -8.88 14.46
CA THR A 10 -5.55 -8.91 13.41
C THR A 10 -6.70 -7.94 13.72
N GLU A 11 -7.19 -7.94 14.97
CA GLU A 11 -8.25 -7.03 15.42
C GLU A 11 -7.80 -5.55 15.34
N TYR A 12 -6.53 -5.26 15.69
CA TYR A 12 -5.95 -3.93 15.55
C TYR A 12 -5.86 -3.51 14.08
N THR A 13 -5.44 -4.39 13.18
CA THR A 13 -5.32 -4.12 11.74
C THR A 13 -6.68 -3.78 11.14
N LEU A 14 -7.72 -4.57 11.41
CA LEU A 14 -9.07 -4.31 10.91
C LEU A 14 -9.59 -2.95 11.43
N HIS A 15 -9.40 -2.67 12.72
CA HIS A 15 -9.82 -1.41 13.31
C HIS A 15 -9.10 -0.20 12.70
N ASP A 16 -7.80 -0.31 12.43
CA ASP A 16 -7.03 0.74 11.77
C ASP A 16 -7.50 0.96 10.33
N GLN A 17 -7.75 -0.10 9.58
CA GLN A 17 -8.30 -0.05 8.22
C GLN A 17 -9.69 0.62 8.18
N GLU A 18 -10.55 0.34 9.18
CA GLU A 18 -11.86 0.98 9.31
C GLU A 18 -11.72 2.48 9.61
N ARG A 19 -10.81 2.88 10.53
CA ARG A 19 -10.52 4.30 10.79
C ARG A 19 -10.03 5.02 9.54
N MET A 20 -9.22 4.36 8.72
CA MET A 20 -8.69 4.92 7.48
C MET A 20 -9.77 5.19 6.42
N LYS A 21 -11.00 4.65 6.55
CA LYS A 21 -12.15 5.05 5.71
C LYS A 21 -12.43 6.57 5.76
N ALA A 22 -11.97 7.26 6.81
CA ALA A 22 -12.06 8.71 6.93
C ALA A 22 -11.11 9.46 5.98
N ALA A 23 -10.06 8.81 5.45
CA ALA A 23 -9.02 9.39 4.59
C ALA A 23 -9.38 9.33 3.09
N ARG A 24 -10.61 9.69 2.72
CA ARG A 24 -11.16 9.53 1.36
C ARG A 24 -10.36 10.26 0.28
N ARG A 25 -9.92 11.49 0.56
CA ARG A 25 -9.16 12.31 -0.39
C ARG A 25 -7.75 11.78 -0.55
N TYR A 26 -7.16 11.27 0.53
CA TYR A 26 -5.84 10.66 0.49
C TYR A 26 -5.82 9.41 -0.40
N PHE A 27 -6.78 8.49 -0.25
CA PHE A 27 -6.91 7.35 -1.15
C PHE A 27 -7.24 7.75 -2.59
N ALA A 28 -8.08 8.76 -2.79
CA ALA A 28 -8.36 9.29 -4.12
C ALA A 28 -7.10 9.91 -4.76
N TRP A 29 -6.25 10.60 -4.01
CA TRP A 29 -4.96 11.11 -4.49
C TRP A 29 -4.02 9.98 -4.85
N GLN A 30 -3.84 8.98 -3.98
CA GLN A 30 -3.05 7.78 -4.28
C GLN A 30 -3.56 7.09 -5.56
N ALA A 31 -4.88 6.94 -5.68
CA ALA A 31 -5.49 6.34 -6.86
C ALA A 31 -5.21 7.14 -8.15
N ARG A 32 -5.30 8.46 -8.10
CA ARG A 32 -5.02 9.31 -9.28
C ARG A 32 -3.59 9.15 -9.79
N ILE A 33 -2.62 9.01 -8.89
CA ILE A 33 -1.22 8.81 -9.30
C ILE A 33 -0.93 7.37 -9.71
N ALA A 34 -1.45 6.38 -8.99
CA ALA A 34 -1.23 4.96 -9.28
C ALA A 34 -1.92 4.52 -10.57
N LYS A 35 -3.17 4.92 -10.80
CA LYS A 35 -3.97 4.52 -11.98
C LYS A 35 -3.38 4.97 -13.32
N ARG A 36 -2.50 5.97 -13.34
CA ARG A 36 -1.78 6.39 -14.55
C ARG A 36 -0.76 5.35 -15.02
N GLU A 37 -0.29 4.53 -14.11
CA GLU A 37 0.73 3.51 -14.35
C GLU A 37 0.12 2.11 -14.48
N LEU A 38 -1.06 1.89 -13.90
CA LEU A 38 -1.74 0.61 -13.88
C LEU A 38 -2.45 0.31 -15.20
N GLY A 39 -2.35 -0.93 -15.66
CA GLY A 39 -3.05 -1.44 -16.83
C GLY A 39 -4.51 -1.78 -16.55
N ARG A 40 -5.05 -2.73 -17.30
CA ARG A 40 -6.49 -3.10 -17.28
C ARG A 40 -6.80 -4.22 -16.30
N ARG A 41 -5.84 -5.10 -16.04
CA ARG A 41 -5.99 -6.31 -15.20
C ARG A 41 -5.03 -6.23 -14.03
N VAL A 42 -5.55 -5.79 -12.91
CA VAL A 42 -4.76 -5.34 -11.74
C VAL A 42 -4.83 -6.35 -10.62
N VAL A 43 -3.69 -6.74 -10.06
CA VAL A 43 -3.60 -7.38 -8.75
C VAL A 43 -3.38 -6.29 -7.70
N GLU A 44 -4.25 -6.20 -6.72
CA GLU A 44 -4.09 -5.36 -5.53
C GLU A 44 -3.64 -6.24 -4.36
N VAL A 45 -2.44 -5.99 -3.86
CA VAL A 45 -1.87 -6.69 -2.69
C VAL A 45 -2.11 -5.85 -1.45
N GLY A 46 -2.79 -6.44 -0.45
CA GLY A 46 -3.21 -5.77 0.77
C GLY A 46 -4.42 -4.87 0.55
N CYS A 47 -5.52 -5.45 0.08
CA CYS A 47 -6.75 -4.69 -0.21
C CYS A 47 -7.44 -4.14 1.04
N GLY A 48 -7.15 -4.70 2.23
CA GLY A 48 -7.81 -4.34 3.48
C GLY A 48 -9.33 -4.38 3.33
N VAL A 49 -10.00 -3.36 3.84
CA VAL A 49 -11.46 -3.21 3.74
C VAL A 49 -11.91 -2.49 2.46
N GLY A 50 -11.06 -2.44 1.43
CA GLY A 50 -11.38 -1.89 0.11
C GLY A 50 -11.26 -0.37 0.00
N ASN A 51 -10.47 0.27 0.86
CA ASN A 51 -10.28 1.72 0.83
C ASN A 51 -9.69 2.19 -0.51
N PHE A 52 -8.80 1.40 -1.12
CA PHE A 52 -8.24 1.70 -2.42
C PHE A 52 -8.95 0.94 -3.55
N THR A 53 -9.38 -0.30 -3.33
CA THR A 53 -10.06 -1.17 -4.32
C THR A 53 -11.21 -0.46 -5.03
N ARG A 54 -12.01 0.33 -4.30
CA ARG A 54 -13.15 1.10 -4.86
C ARG A 54 -12.76 2.08 -5.97
N HIS A 55 -11.49 2.47 -6.04
CA HIS A 55 -10.98 3.34 -7.10
C HIS A 55 -10.53 2.56 -8.34
N LEU A 56 -10.51 1.22 -8.29
CA LEU A 56 -10.11 0.35 -9.38
C LEU A 56 -11.30 -0.28 -10.13
N LEU A 57 -12.55 0.04 -9.76
CA LEU A 57 -13.76 -0.58 -10.33
C LEU A 57 -13.97 -0.31 -11.82
N ASP A 58 -13.25 0.64 -12.39
CA ASP A 58 -13.21 0.91 -13.83
C ASP A 58 -12.22 0.01 -14.61
N ARG A 59 -11.52 -0.91 -13.93
CA ARG A 59 -10.61 -1.86 -14.56
C ARG A 59 -11.37 -3.07 -15.10
N GLU A 60 -10.76 -3.76 -16.06
CA GLU A 60 -11.34 -4.99 -16.65
C GLU A 60 -11.43 -6.10 -15.61
N LEU A 61 -10.39 -6.25 -14.82
CA LEU A 61 -10.30 -7.20 -13.73
C LEU A 61 -9.49 -6.61 -12.57
N VAL A 62 -10.00 -6.74 -11.36
CA VAL A 62 -9.28 -6.47 -10.12
C VAL A 62 -9.22 -7.77 -9.32
N ILE A 63 -8.01 -8.17 -8.94
CA ILE A 63 -7.77 -9.30 -8.05
C ILE A 63 -7.28 -8.70 -6.74
N ALA A 64 -8.18 -8.56 -5.78
CA ALA A 64 -7.93 -7.92 -4.51
C ALA A 64 -7.57 -8.97 -3.44
N LEU A 65 -6.36 -8.88 -2.92
CA LEU A 65 -5.76 -9.87 -2.02
C LEU A 65 -5.47 -9.25 -0.65
N ASP A 66 -5.73 -10.02 0.40
CA ASP A 66 -5.28 -9.68 1.75
C ASP A 66 -4.97 -10.98 2.51
N VAL A 67 -4.12 -10.91 3.53
CA VAL A 67 -3.82 -12.05 4.41
C VAL A 67 -4.90 -12.24 5.46
N GLU A 68 -5.69 -11.21 5.75
CA GLU A 68 -6.73 -11.19 6.77
C GLU A 68 -8.11 -11.47 6.14
N SER A 69 -8.68 -12.63 6.45
CA SER A 69 -10.00 -13.06 5.93
C SER A 69 -11.13 -12.09 6.29
N ASP A 70 -11.05 -11.44 7.45
CA ASP A 70 -12.05 -10.49 7.92
C ASP A 70 -12.03 -9.21 7.07
N CYS A 71 -10.84 -8.76 6.65
CA CYS A 71 -10.69 -7.66 5.71
C CYS A 71 -11.32 -7.98 4.35
N VAL A 72 -11.01 -9.17 3.80
CA VAL A 72 -11.58 -9.64 2.53
C VAL A 72 -13.11 -9.73 2.60
N SER A 73 -13.64 -10.32 3.65
CA SER A 73 -15.09 -10.45 3.88
C SER A 73 -15.76 -9.08 3.98
N ARG A 74 -15.13 -8.14 4.68
CA ARG A 74 -15.61 -6.77 4.82
C ARG A 74 -15.62 -6.03 3.49
N LEU A 75 -14.54 -6.16 2.70
CA LEU A 75 -14.45 -5.59 1.36
C LEU A 75 -15.60 -6.10 0.48
N GLN A 76 -15.84 -7.41 0.42
CA GLN A 76 -16.91 -8.04 -0.35
C GLN A 76 -18.28 -7.46 0.04
N HIS A 77 -18.55 -7.41 1.35
CA HIS A 77 -19.79 -6.83 1.88
C HIS A 77 -19.98 -5.37 1.44
N ASP A 78 -18.95 -4.54 1.59
CA ASP A 78 -19.02 -3.09 1.36
C ASP A 78 -19.06 -2.72 -0.15
N LEU A 79 -18.49 -3.53 -1.03
CA LEU A 79 -18.51 -3.31 -2.48
C LEU A 79 -19.70 -3.97 -3.20
N GLY A 80 -20.43 -4.89 -2.57
CA GLY A 80 -21.57 -5.56 -3.18
C GLY A 80 -21.23 -6.49 -4.33
N HIS A 81 -20.06 -7.15 -4.30
CA HIS A 81 -19.61 -8.16 -5.25
C HIS A 81 -19.61 -7.72 -6.73
N PRO A 82 -18.88 -6.68 -7.14
CA PRO A 82 -18.80 -6.27 -8.53
C PRO A 82 -18.27 -7.42 -9.40
N ALA A 83 -18.83 -7.63 -10.59
CA ALA A 83 -18.49 -8.76 -11.46
C ALA A 83 -17.01 -8.78 -11.92
N ASN A 84 -16.37 -7.63 -11.94
CA ASN A 84 -14.95 -7.47 -12.31
C ASN A 84 -13.98 -7.51 -11.14
N VAL A 85 -14.45 -7.76 -9.90
CA VAL A 85 -13.59 -7.86 -8.70
C VAL A 85 -13.61 -9.30 -8.20
N ARG A 86 -12.43 -9.90 -8.10
CA ARG A 86 -12.16 -11.16 -7.39
C ARG A 86 -11.41 -10.86 -6.12
N THR A 87 -11.77 -11.53 -5.05
CA THR A 87 -11.11 -11.37 -3.76
C THR A 87 -10.61 -12.71 -3.26
N GLU A 88 -9.40 -12.75 -2.75
CA GLU A 88 -8.79 -13.97 -2.22
C GLU A 88 -7.99 -13.67 -0.94
N VAL A 89 -7.96 -14.62 -0.03
CA VAL A 89 -7.08 -14.58 1.15
C VAL A 89 -5.76 -15.20 0.74
N MET A 90 -4.72 -14.37 0.62
CA MET A 90 -3.43 -14.79 0.07
C MET A 90 -2.26 -13.95 0.59
N ASP A 91 -1.15 -14.61 0.91
CA ASP A 91 0.13 -13.95 1.21
C ASP A 91 0.94 -13.78 -0.09
N ALA A 92 1.39 -12.56 -0.36
CA ALA A 92 2.23 -12.27 -1.52
C ALA A 92 3.61 -12.97 -1.48
N ALA A 93 4.07 -13.39 -0.31
CA ALA A 93 5.29 -14.16 -0.15
C ALA A 93 5.07 -15.68 -0.30
N ASP A 94 3.83 -16.16 -0.39
CA ASP A 94 3.52 -17.57 -0.63
C ASP A 94 3.69 -17.93 -2.12
N PRO A 95 4.26 -19.10 -2.45
CA PRO A 95 4.41 -19.55 -3.84
C PRO A 95 3.10 -19.66 -4.63
N SER A 96 1.95 -19.89 -3.97
CA SER A 96 0.62 -19.93 -4.62
C SER A 96 0.26 -18.61 -5.29
N PHE A 97 0.86 -17.50 -4.88
CA PHE A 97 0.68 -16.21 -5.56
C PHE A 97 0.97 -16.28 -7.06
N LEU A 98 1.90 -17.14 -7.48
CA LEU A 98 2.26 -17.31 -8.90
C LEU A 98 1.13 -17.93 -9.74
N GLU A 99 0.13 -18.58 -9.13
CA GLU A 99 -1.04 -19.13 -9.82
C GLU A 99 -1.91 -18.03 -10.45
N LEU A 100 -1.84 -16.81 -9.89
CA LEU A 100 -2.53 -15.63 -10.45
C LEU A 100 -2.11 -15.29 -11.88
N ARG A 101 -0.97 -15.84 -12.36
CA ARG A 101 -0.56 -15.74 -13.78
C ARG A 101 -1.64 -16.25 -14.73
N ALA A 102 -2.42 -17.26 -14.33
CA ALA A 102 -3.53 -17.79 -15.15
C ALA A 102 -4.62 -16.75 -15.42
N LEU A 103 -4.71 -15.71 -14.57
CA LEU A 103 -5.63 -14.59 -14.75
C LEU A 103 -5.04 -13.46 -15.61
N ALA A 104 -3.83 -13.64 -16.15
CA ALA A 104 -3.12 -12.70 -17.02
C ALA A 104 -3.14 -11.25 -16.53
N PRO A 105 -2.73 -10.94 -15.27
CA PRO A 105 -2.61 -9.57 -14.82
C PRO A 105 -1.50 -8.83 -15.59
N ASP A 106 -1.71 -7.56 -15.86
CA ASP A 106 -0.74 -6.68 -16.53
C ASP A 106 -0.04 -5.73 -15.54
N SER A 107 -0.61 -5.58 -14.36
CA SER A 107 -0.05 -4.72 -13.32
C SER A 107 -0.39 -5.20 -11.91
N VAL A 108 0.48 -4.83 -10.96
CA VAL A 108 0.31 -5.06 -9.53
C VAL A 108 0.37 -3.72 -8.80
N VAL A 109 -0.49 -3.52 -7.83
CA VAL A 109 -0.44 -2.39 -6.89
C VAL A 109 -0.34 -2.89 -5.46
N CYS A 110 0.60 -2.31 -4.68
CA CYS A 110 0.86 -2.71 -3.31
C CYS A 110 1.15 -1.43 -2.49
N LEU A 111 0.17 -0.99 -1.72
CA LEU A 111 0.20 0.30 -1.03
C LEU A 111 0.21 0.12 0.49
N ASN A 112 1.33 0.49 1.12
CA ASN A 112 1.55 0.38 2.57
C ASN A 112 1.32 -1.07 3.08
N VAL A 113 1.93 -2.03 2.40
CA VAL A 113 1.84 -3.46 2.71
C VAL A 113 3.22 -4.11 2.78
N LEU A 114 4.13 -3.71 1.89
CA LEU A 114 5.43 -4.39 1.77
C LEU A 114 6.29 -4.28 3.04
N GLU A 115 6.10 -3.23 3.83
CA GLU A 115 6.70 -3.04 5.15
C GLU A 115 6.24 -4.06 6.19
N HIS A 116 5.09 -4.71 5.98
CA HIS A 116 4.56 -5.78 6.81
C HIS A 116 5.03 -7.17 6.36
N VAL A 117 5.65 -7.26 5.18
CA VAL A 117 6.16 -8.53 4.65
C VAL A 117 7.60 -8.74 5.08
N ARG A 118 7.87 -9.80 5.83
CA ARG A 118 9.24 -10.10 6.30
C ARG A 118 10.19 -10.36 5.13
N GLU A 119 9.72 -11.12 4.15
CA GLU A 119 10.48 -11.50 2.95
C GLU A 119 10.05 -10.67 1.74
N ASP A 120 10.22 -9.35 1.82
CA ASP A 120 9.79 -8.37 0.84
C ASP A 120 10.38 -8.60 -0.57
N VAL A 121 11.65 -9.04 -0.68
CA VAL A 121 12.27 -9.44 -1.95
C VAL A 121 11.51 -10.59 -2.60
N ARG A 122 11.10 -11.60 -1.81
CA ARG A 122 10.36 -12.76 -2.34
C ARG A 122 8.97 -12.34 -2.81
N ALA A 123 8.24 -11.57 -2.01
CA ALA A 123 6.95 -11.04 -2.40
C ALA A 123 7.03 -10.21 -3.69
N LEU A 124 8.05 -9.34 -3.80
CA LEU A 124 8.23 -8.53 -5.00
C LEU A 124 8.60 -9.37 -6.23
N ARG A 125 9.37 -10.46 -6.07
CA ARG A 125 9.63 -11.44 -7.14
C ARG A 125 8.34 -12.15 -7.59
N HIS A 126 7.47 -12.52 -6.66
CA HIS A 126 6.18 -13.12 -6.98
C HIS A 126 5.29 -12.12 -7.75
N MET A 127 5.23 -10.86 -7.31
CA MET A 127 4.52 -9.78 -8.01
C MET A 127 5.04 -9.63 -9.45
N ALA A 128 6.36 -9.62 -9.65
CA ALA A 128 6.97 -9.62 -10.98
C ALA A 128 6.62 -10.89 -11.77
N GLY A 129 6.58 -12.05 -11.07
CA GLY A 129 6.36 -13.37 -11.66
C GLY A 129 5.00 -13.53 -12.33
N VAL A 130 3.95 -12.88 -11.83
CA VAL A 130 2.59 -13.04 -12.37
C VAL A 130 2.31 -12.21 -13.62
N MET A 131 3.14 -11.22 -13.92
CA MET A 131 2.95 -10.32 -15.06
C MET A 131 3.81 -10.71 -16.27
N PRO A 132 3.41 -10.33 -17.51
CA PRO A 132 4.25 -10.42 -18.69
C PRO A 132 5.42 -9.42 -18.64
N ALA A 133 6.37 -9.53 -19.59
CA ALA A 133 7.34 -8.47 -19.85
C ALA A 133 6.63 -7.15 -20.14
N GLY A 134 7.17 -6.04 -19.65
CA GLY A 134 6.53 -4.73 -19.71
C GLY A 134 5.49 -4.47 -18.62
N GLY A 135 5.10 -5.47 -17.84
CA GLY A 135 4.19 -5.33 -16.70
C GLY A 135 4.74 -4.39 -15.62
N VAL A 136 3.87 -3.80 -14.82
CA VAL A 136 4.20 -2.72 -13.88
C VAL A 136 3.81 -3.09 -12.45
N VAL A 137 4.72 -2.86 -11.50
CA VAL A 137 4.42 -2.86 -10.07
C VAL A 137 4.42 -1.42 -9.56
N VAL A 138 3.31 -0.98 -8.97
CA VAL A 138 3.19 0.31 -8.29
C VAL A 138 3.23 0.08 -6.78
N LEU A 139 4.18 0.74 -6.11
CA LEU A 139 4.30 0.67 -4.66
C LEU A 139 4.11 2.06 -4.03
N ILE A 140 3.50 2.08 -2.85
CA ILE A 140 3.67 3.16 -1.88
C ILE A 140 4.16 2.50 -0.60
N VAL A 141 5.32 2.94 -0.11
CA VAL A 141 5.95 2.39 1.09
C VAL A 141 6.39 3.53 2.02
N PRO A 142 6.40 3.34 3.34
CA PRO A 142 6.83 4.36 4.28
C PRO A 142 8.31 4.68 4.09
N ALA A 143 8.63 5.98 4.06
CA ALA A 143 9.99 6.48 3.87
C ALA A 143 10.70 6.74 5.20
N PHE A 144 12.04 6.79 5.14
CA PHE A 144 12.96 7.15 6.22
C PHE A 144 12.90 6.23 7.45
N GLU A 145 13.89 5.37 7.59
CA GLU A 145 14.09 4.54 8.79
C GLU A 145 14.15 5.37 10.09
N ALA A 146 14.72 6.58 10.02
CA ALA A 146 14.77 7.50 11.16
C ALA A 146 13.38 7.91 11.67
N LEU A 147 12.32 7.74 10.89
CA LEU A 147 10.93 7.97 11.29
C LEU A 147 10.27 6.75 11.94
N TYR A 148 10.95 5.59 11.95
CA TYR A 148 10.41 4.38 12.58
C TYR A 148 10.15 4.62 14.07
N GLY A 149 8.94 4.36 14.52
CA GLY A 149 8.49 4.72 15.85
C GLY A 149 7.47 3.76 16.48
N PRO A 150 6.84 4.17 17.58
CA PRO A 150 5.83 3.35 18.27
C PRO A 150 4.64 2.98 17.39
N ILE A 151 4.20 3.88 16.52
CA ILE A 151 3.09 3.61 15.58
C ILE A 151 3.47 2.49 14.61
N ASP A 152 4.68 2.54 14.02
CA ASP A 152 5.16 1.49 13.11
C ASP A 152 5.19 0.11 13.78
N ARG A 153 5.68 0.06 15.04
CA ARG A 153 5.72 -1.18 15.81
C ARG A 153 4.32 -1.75 16.07
N ASN A 154 3.36 -0.88 16.43
CA ASN A 154 1.98 -1.30 16.68
C ASN A 154 1.30 -1.80 15.41
N LEU A 155 1.62 -1.19 14.25
CA LEU A 155 1.16 -1.63 12.93
C LEU A 155 1.86 -2.91 12.45
N GLY A 156 2.89 -3.39 13.15
CA GLY A 156 3.64 -4.57 12.76
C GLY A 156 4.61 -4.36 11.61
N HIS A 157 5.06 -3.11 11.38
CA HIS A 157 6.07 -2.83 10.37
C HIS A 157 7.40 -3.48 10.72
N TYR A 158 8.01 -4.18 9.80
CA TYR A 158 9.39 -4.65 9.93
C TYR A 158 10.40 -3.54 9.64
N ARG A 159 10.04 -2.58 8.74
CA ARG A 159 10.97 -1.58 8.21
C ARG A 159 10.27 -0.36 7.62
N ARG A 160 11.06 0.66 7.36
CA ARG A 160 10.78 1.75 6.45
C ARG A 160 11.83 1.75 5.35
N TYR A 161 11.56 2.40 4.25
CA TYR A 161 12.39 2.30 3.04
C TYR A 161 13.17 3.59 2.77
N THR A 162 14.32 3.44 2.11
CA THR A 162 15.11 4.52 1.53
C THR A 162 15.14 4.39 0.01
N LYS A 163 15.43 5.47 -0.71
CA LYS A 163 15.57 5.40 -2.17
C LYS A 163 16.66 4.39 -2.62
N PRO A 164 17.86 4.35 -2.01
CA PRO A 164 18.82 3.29 -2.33
C PRO A 164 18.28 1.88 -2.05
N GLY A 165 17.69 1.65 -0.86
CA GLY A 165 17.14 0.34 -0.51
C GLY A 165 16.04 -0.13 -1.46
N VAL A 166 15.17 0.78 -1.95
CA VAL A 166 14.16 0.44 -2.97
C VAL A 166 14.81 0.05 -4.30
N ARG A 167 15.92 0.68 -4.70
CA ARG A 167 16.64 0.30 -5.92
C ARG A 167 17.26 -1.09 -5.80
N GLU A 168 17.87 -1.41 -4.67
CA GLU A 168 18.45 -2.73 -4.38
C GLU A 168 17.36 -3.81 -4.35
N LEU A 169 16.24 -3.51 -3.69
CA LEU A 169 15.06 -4.39 -3.63
C LEU A 169 14.53 -4.70 -5.03
N ALA A 170 14.34 -3.67 -5.86
CA ALA A 170 13.86 -3.81 -7.24
C ALA A 170 14.83 -4.65 -8.09
N ALA A 171 16.14 -4.36 -8.03
CA ALA A 171 17.17 -5.12 -8.73
C ALA A 171 17.18 -6.59 -8.30
N SER A 172 17.05 -6.86 -6.99
CA SER A 172 16.97 -8.22 -6.43
C SER A 172 15.74 -8.99 -6.90
N ALA A 173 14.67 -8.29 -7.28
CA ALA A 173 13.45 -8.87 -7.81
C ALA A 173 13.39 -8.93 -9.35
N GLY A 174 14.46 -8.51 -10.05
CA GLY A 174 14.50 -8.48 -11.52
C GLY A 174 13.59 -7.39 -12.12
N LEU A 175 13.42 -6.27 -11.42
CA LEU A 175 12.59 -5.15 -11.84
C LEU A 175 13.45 -3.89 -12.02
N ARG A 176 13.12 -3.10 -13.04
CA ARG A 176 13.73 -1.79 -13.29
C ARG A 176 12.90 -0.66 -12.66
N VAL A 177 13.56 0.22 -11.93
CA VAL A 177 12.91 1.42 -11.39
C VAL A 177 12.61 2.42 -12.51
N GLN A 178 11.34 2.69 -12.75
CA GLN A 178 10.86 3.70 -13.70
C GLN A 178 10.64 5.05 -13.01
N THR A 179 10.00 5.03 -11.84
CA THR A 179 9.73 6.23 -11.03
C THR A 179 10.06 5.94 -9.56
N LEU A 180 10.73 6.88 -8.89
CA LEU A 180 11.03 6.80 -7.47
C LEU A 180 11.09 8.21 -6.89
N ARG A 181 10.01 8.63 -6.23
CA ARG A 181 9.89 9.96 -5.64
C ARG A 181 9.26 9.92 -4.25
N TYR A 182 9.54 10.92 -3.46
CA TYR A 182 8.83 11.12 -2.20
C TYR A 182 7.40 11.62 -2.46
N MET A 183 6.53 11.36 -1.49
CA MET A 183 5.18 11.91 -1.43
C MET A 183 4.77 12.15 0.02
N ASN A 184 3.76 13.01 0.20
CA ASN A 184 3.21 13.38 1.49
C ASN A 184 4.25 14.08 2.40
N SER A 185 4.78 15.21 1.92
CA SER A 185 5.81 15.99 2.62
C SER A 185 5.31 16.57 3.96
N ILE A 186 4.11 17.14 4.01
CA ILE A 186 3.52 17.65 5.27
C ILE A 186 3.21 16.50 6.24
N GLY A 187 2.72 15.37 5.72
CA GLY A 187 2.52 14.17 6.53
C GLY A 187 3.81 13.67 7.21
N CYS A 188 4.96 13.83 6.54
CA CYS A 188 6.27 13.52 7.13
C CYS A 188 6.53 14.32 8.40
N ILE A 189 6.26 15.63 8.38
CA ILE A 189 6.42 16.51 9.54
C ILE A 189 5.45 16.10 10.66
N GLY A 190 4.18 15.89 10.31
CA GLY A 190 3.16 15.44 11.27
C GLY A 190 3.50 14.08 11.90
N TRP A 191 4.01 13.15 11.10
CA TRP A 191 4.47 11.85 11.59
C TRP A 191 5.65 11.99 12.56
N TRP A 192 6.64 12.80 12.20
CA TRP A 192 7.79 13.06 13.06
C TRP A 192 7.38 13.63 14.42
N VAL A 193 6.47 14.63 14.43
CA VAL A 193 5.92 15.21 15.67
C VAL A 193 5.20 14.15 16.50
N ASN A 194 4.33 13.33 15.89
CA ASN A 194 3.61 12.27 16.59
C ASN A 194 4.57 11.21 17.17
N ALA A 195 5.57 10.78 16.38
CA ALA A 195 6.49 9.72 16.79
C ALA A 195 7.53 10.15 17.82
N ARG A 196 8.08 11.37 17.66
CA ARG A 196 9.24 11.82 18.46
C ARG A 196 8.89 12.78 19.60
N VAL A 197 7.90 13.65 19.37
CA VAL A 197 7.52 14.67 20.38
C VAL A 197 6.38 14.15 21.25
N LEU A 198 5.29 13.72 20.61
CA LEU A 198 4.07 13.31 21.32
C LEU A 198 4.10 11.82 21.73
N LYS A 199 5.04 11.03 21.17
CA LYS A 199 5.20 9.58 21.42
C LYS A 199 3.89 8.81 21.36
N ARG A 200 3.00 9.22 20.43
CA ARG A 200 1.71 8.59 20.23
C ARG A 200 1.90 7.18 19.67
N THR A 201 1.00 6.29 20.07
CA THR A 201 0.96 4.90 19.60
C THR A 201 -0.06 4.70 18.49
N GLU A 202 -1.00 5.64 18.33
CA GLU A 202 -2.09 5.57 17.36
C GLU A 202 -2.42 6.96 16.81
N GLN A 203 -3.05 7.00 15.63
CA GLN A 203 -3.67 8.19 15.06
C GLN A 203 -5.17 8.21 15.42
N SER A 204 -5.69 9.35 15.84
CA SER A 204 -7.13 9.49 16.07
C SER A 204 -7.88 9.74 14.75
N GLU A 205 -9.12 9.24 14.64
CA GLU A 205 -9.98 9.49 13.48
C GLU A 205 -10.15 10.98 13.18
N GLY A 206 -10.26 11.81 14.22
CA GLY A 206 -10.35 13.26 14.07
C GLY A 206 -9.13 13.89 13.41
N GLN A 207 -7.92 13.41 13.74
CA GLN A 207 -6.68 13.85 13.09
C GLN A 207 -6.64 13.44 11.62
N ILE A 208 -7.02 12.18 11.32
CA ILE A 208 -7.09 11.66 9.96
C ILE A 208 -8.07 12.50 9.13
N ARG A 209 -9.28 12.75 9.65
CA ARG A 209 -10.33 13.53 8.98
C ARG A 209 -9.91 14.98 8.73
N THR A 210 -9.27 15.62 9.71
CA THR A 210 -8.77 16.99 9.59
C THR A 210 -7.66 17.08 8.55
N PHE A 211 -6.69 16.17 8.60
CA PHE A 211 -5.61 16.08 7.62
C PHE A 211 -6.15 15.85 6.21
N ASP A 212 -7.07 14.88 6.06
CA ASP A 212 -7.69 14.55 4.77
C ASP A 212 -8.44 15.73 4.16
N ARG A 213 -9.16 16.49 4.99
CA ARG A 213 -9.99 17.61 4.53
C ARG A 213 -9.18 18.85 4.18
N LEU A 214 -8.18 19.20 4.99
CA LEU A 214 -7.51 20.50 4.91
C LEU A 214 -6.11 20.39 4.27
N VAL A 215 -5.37 19.33 4.53
CA VAL A 215 -3.96 19.21 4.12
C VAL A 215 -3.83 18.48 2.79
N VAL A 216 -4.52 17.38 2.60
CA VAL A 216 -4.40 16.54 1.40
C VAL A 216 -4.66 17.33 0.10
N PRO A 217 -5.68 18.20 -0.03
CA PRO A 217 -5.90 18.95 -1.26
C PRO A 217 -4.73 19.89 -1.62
N VAL A 218 -4.14 20.52 -0.60
CA VAL A 218 -2.98 21.41 -0.77
C VAL A 218 -1.75 20.62 -1.18
N LEU A 219 -1.50 19.48 -0.50
CA LEU A 219 -0.43 18.56 -0.84
C LEU A 219 -0.52 18.06 -2.27
N GLU A 220 -1.68 17.57 -2.66
CA GLU A 220 -1.90 17.07 -4.00
C GLU A 220 -1.65 18.15 -5.05
N TRP A 221 -2.14 19.36 -4.83
CA TRP A 221 -1.90 20.50 -5.73
C TRP A 221 -0.42 20.83 -5.84
N LEU A 222 0.32 20.91 -4.73
CA LEU A 222 1.75 21.21 -4.72
C LEU A 222 2.56 20.08 -5.37
N GLU A 223 2.35 18.84 -4.93
CA GLU A 223 3.14 17.68 -5.34
C GLU A 223 2.80 17.19 -6.76
N SER A 224 1.70 17.66 -7.35
CA SER A 224 1.42 17.50 -8.77
C SER A 224 2.31 18.37 -9.68
N ARG A 225 2.90 19.43 -9.12
CA ARG A 225 3.73 20.41 -9.85
C ARG A 225 5.21 20.22 -9.57
N VAL A 226 5.55 19.92 -8.32
CA VAL A 226 6.94 19.82 -7.87
C VAL A 226 7.09 18.56 -7.02
N ALA A 227 8.02 17.69 -7.42
CA ALA A 227 8.36 16.52 -6.61
C ALA A 227 9.01 16.97 -5.29
N PRO A 228 8.46 16.59 -4.12
CA PRO A 228 9.02 17.04 -2.86
C PRO A 228 10.39 16.41 -2.60
N PRO A 229 11.32 17.14 -1.95
CA PRO A 229 12.65 16.64 -1.63
C PRO A 229 12.64 15.59 -0.52
N PHE A 230 11.56 15.50 0.26
CA PHE A 230 11.30 14.51 1.30
C PHE A 230 9.79 14.24 1.39
N GLY A 231 9.39 13.15 2.06
CA GLY A 231 7.98 12.81 2.27
C GLY A 231 7.80 11.63 3.20
N GLN A 232 6.61 11.45 3.73
CA GLN A 232 6.28 10.33 4.60
C GLN A 232 6.41 8.98 3.90
N SER A 233 6.19 8.97 2.59
CA SER A 233 6.20 7.76 1.77
C SER A 233 7.04 7.93 0.51
N LEU A 234 7.44 6.80 -0.08
CA LEU A 234 7.99 6.70 -1.43
C LEU A 234 6.89 6.18 -2.36
N PHE A 235 6.65 6.91 -3.45
CA PHE A 235 5.90 6.41 -4.60
C PHE A 235 6.88 5.82 -5.59
N VAL A 236 6.65 4.58 -5.96
CA VAL A 236 7.56 3.78 -6.78
C VAL A 236 6.80 3.13 -7.93
N VAL A 237 7.36 3.21 -9.12
CA VAL A 237 6.91 2.47 -10.29
C VAL A 237 8.06 1.60 -10.76
N LEU A 238 7.83 0.30 -10.77
CA LEU A 238 8.79 -0.71 -11.22
C LEU A 238 8.26 -1.36 -12.48
N ARG A 239 9.14 -1.64 -13.44
CA ARG A 239 8.78 -2.31 -14.69
C ARG A 239 9.53 -3.62 -14.82
N LYS A 240 8.81 -4.66 -15.22
CA LYS A 240 9.40 -5.96 -15.62
C LYS A 240 10.00 -5.84 -17.01
N GLU A 241 11.26 -6.20 -17.15
CA GLU A 241 11.97 -6.26 -18.44
C GLU A 241 11.66 -7.55 -19.19
#